data_7b9dfc9339aa767674f254e6fbbd05e6
#
_entry.id   7b9dfc9339aa767674f254e6fbbd05e6
#
_cell.length_a   1.000
_cell.length_b   1.000
_cell.length_c   1.000
_cell.angle_alpha   90.00
_cell.angle_beta   90.00
_cell.angle_gamma   90.00
#
_symmetry.space_group_name_H-M   'P 1'
#
loop_
_entity.id
_entity.type
_entity.pdbx_description
1 polymer ?
#
loop_
_entity_poly.entity_id
_entity_poly.type
_entity_poly.pdbx_seq_one_letter_code
_entity_poly.pdbx_strand_id
1 'polypeptide(L)'
;MEPMKKGHHRLEVMSHYYGKRIQQDMSNFVKWILLALLIGGVVGGASSLFAGCLSWVTQFRADRPAVVLLLPFGGLLIVFLYQKIGKEDRGTNQVLSTIRSQDEGPLRSAPLIFIATALTHLLGGSAGREGAAIQLGGSIGNQLGRWIH
;
A
#
# COMPACT_ATOMS: atom_id res chain seq x y z
N MET A 1 11.17 0.57 64.48
CA MET A 1 11.56 1.63 63.54
C MET A 1 11.88 1.09 62.12
N GLU A 2 11.30 -0.03 61.68
CA GLU A 2 11.64 -0.75 60.47
C GLU A 2 10.62 -0.74 59.30
N PRO A 3 9.33 -0.33 59.44
CA PRO A 3 8.41 -0.41 58.31
C PRO A 3 8.54 0.73 57.28
N MET A 4 9.14 1.87 57.63
CA MET A 4 9.23 3.03 56.71
C MET A 4 10.29 2.83 55.61
N LYS A 5 11.42 2.10 55.86
CA LYS A 5 12.44 1.82 54.86
C LYS A 5 11.95 0.90 53.74
N LYS A 6 11.06 -0.06 53.99
CA LYS A 6 10.51 -0.94 52.98
C LYS A 6 9.56 -0.25 51.99
N GLY A 7 8.87 0.81 52.44
CA GLY A 7 7.99 1.61 51.56
C GLY A 7 8.76 2.43 50.53
N HIS A 8 9.80 3.12 50.95
CA HIS A 8 10.64 3.92 50.06
C HIS A 8 11.33 3.06 48.97
N HIS A 9 11.88 1.90 49.34
CA HIS A 9 12.51 1.01 48.37
C HIS A 9 11.53 0.43 47.34
N ARG A 10 10.30 0.15 47.72
CA ARG A 10 9.23 -0.28 46.77
C ARG A 10 8.84 0.85 45.82
N LEU A 11 8.74 2.09 46.26
CA LEU A 11 8.42 3.23 45.41
C LEU A 11 9.54 3.54 44.41
N GLU A 12 10.80 3.43 44.81
CA GLU A 12 11.94 3.61 43.92
C GLU A 12 12.01 2.52 42.85
N VAL A 13 11.81 1.26 43.21
CA VAL A 13 11.78 0.13 42.27
C VAL A 13 10.62 0.29 41.28
N MET A 14 9.44 0.68 41.77
CA MET A 14 8.29 0.93 40.90
C MET A 14 8.53 2.12 39.96
N SER A 15 9.06 3.23 40.45
CA SER A 15 9.32 4.41 39.61
C SER A 15 10.36 4.10 38.51
N HIS A 16 11.38 3.31 38.83
CA HIS A 16 12.39 2.88 37.86
C HIS A 16 11.85 1.89 36.83
N TYR A 17 10.95 1.00 37.26
CA TYR A 17 10.28 0.04 36.37
C TYR A 17 9.31 0.76 35.41
N TYR A 18 8.49 1.66 35.90
CA TYR A 18 7.59 2.47 35.08
C TYR A 18 8.36 3.41 34.14
N GLY A 19 9.43 4.03 34.61
CA GLY A 19 10.26 4.90 33.79
C GLY A 19 10.89 4.16 32.59
N LYS A 20 11.46 2.97 32.80
CA LYS A 20 12.01 2.13 31.71
C LYS A 20 10.93 1.69 30.73
N ARG A 21 9.73 1.34 31.20
CA ARG A 21 8.61 0.91 30.38
C ARG A 21 8.11 2.05 29.51
N ILE A 22 7.92 3.23 30.08
CA ILE A 22 7.53 4.44 29.34
C ILE A 22 8.58 4.79 28.27
N GLN A 23 9.86 4.69 28.58
CA GLN A 23 10.93 4.97 27.64
C GLN A 23 10.98 3.96 26.48
N GLN A 24 10.73 2.68 26.75
CA GLN A 24 10.60 1.65 25.72
C GLN A 24 9.36 1.87 24.84
N ASP A 25 8.22 2.17 25.43
CA ASP A 25 6.99 2.43 24.73
C ASP A 25 7.11 3.69 23.84
N MET A 26 7.77 4.74 24.34
CA MET A 26 8.05 5.95 23.58
C MET A 26 9.02 5.68 22.40
N SER A 27 10.07 4.91 22.62
CA SER A 27 11.00 4.51 21.55
C SER A 27 10.31 3.69 20.48
N ASN A 28 9.46 2.75 20.86
CA ASN A 28 8.66 1.96 19.92
C ASN A 28 7.67 2.84 19.16
N PHE A 29 7.00 3.77 19.82
CA PHE A 29 6.09 4.73 19.20
C PHE A 29 6.78 5.58 18.13
N VAL A 30 7.97 6.12 18.43
CA VAL A 30 8.76 6.88 17.45
C VAL A 30 9.15 6.02 16.25
N LYS A 31 9.60 4.78 16.48
CA LYS A 31 9.92 3.84 15.40
C LYS A 31 8.72 3.60 14.48
N TRP A 32 7.54 3.37 15.06
CA TRP A 32 6.31 3.16 14.27
C TRP A 32 5.89 4.39 13.47
N ILE A 33 6.07 5.60 14.03
CA ILE A 33 5.82 6.86 13.30
C ILE A 33 6.78 7.00 12.11
N LEU A 34 8.09 6.80 12.33
CA LEU A 34 9.08 6.90 11.25
C LEU A 34 8.80 5.89 10.13
N LEU A 35 8.43 4.67 10.51
CA LEU A 35 8.06 3.60 9.59
C LEU A 35 6.80 3.97 8.78
N ALA A 36 5.78 4.49 9.45
CA ALA A 36 4.55 4.95 8.83
C ALA A 36 4.80 6.11 7.85
N LEU A 37 5.67 7.06 8.22
CA LEU A 37 6.06 8.16 7.35
C LEU A 37 6.81 7.68 6.11
N LEU A 38 7.73 6.72 6.26
CA LEU A 38 8.48 6.15 5.15
C LEU A 38 7.56 5.41 4.18
N ILE A 39 6.74 4.49 4.70
CA ILE A 39 5.78 3.72 3.89
C ILE A 39 4.77 4.67 3.24
N GLY A 40 4.21 5.61 4.01
CA GLY A 40 3.27 6.60 3.52
C GLY A 40 3.86 7.49 2.43
N GLY A 41 5.11 7.88 2.55
CA GLY A 41 5.83 8.66 1.53
C GLY A 41 5.99 7.90 0.22
N VAL A 42 6.44 6.63 0.29
CA VAL A 42 6.61 5.78 -0.91
C VAL A 42 5.27 5.47 -1.58
N VAL A 43 4.28 5.05 -0.79
CA VAL A 43 2.93 4.75 -1.31
C VAL A 43 2.25 6.01 -1.84
N GLY A 44 2.39 7.15 -1.14
CA GLY A 44 1.87 8.44 -1.57
C GLY A 44 2.50 8.92 -2.88
N GLY A 45 3.82 8.78 -3.02
CA GLY A 45 4.53 9.08 -4.26
C GLY A 45 4.06 8.21 -5.43
N ALA A 46 3.96 6.90 -5.23
CA ALA A 46 3.45 5.98 -6.24
C ALA A 46 2.00 6.29 -6.64
N SER A 47 1.15 6.61 -5.68
CA SER A 47 -0.25 6.99 -5.92
C SER A 47 -0.37 8.33 -6.66
N SER A 48 0.51 9.28 -6.37
CA SER A 48 0.57 10.57 -7.07
C SER A 48 0.99 10.40 -8.52
N LEU A 49 2.01 9.56 -8.79
CA LEU A 49 2.42 9.20 -10.15
C LEU A 49 1.29 8.52 -10.92
N PHE A 50 0.58 7.60 -10.26
CA PHE A 50 -0.57 6.92 -10.85
C PHE A 50 -1.68 7.90 -11.22
N ALA A 51 -2.06 8.80 -10.31
CA ALA A 51 -3.08 9.82 -10.56
C ALA A 51 -2.67 10.78 -11.69
N GLY A 52 -1.41 11.21 -11.71
CA GLY A 52 -0.86 12.05 -12.77
C GLY A 52 -0.89 11.36 -14.13
N CYS A 53 -0.48 10.10 -14.20
CA CYS A 53 -0.54 9.28 -15.40
C CYS A 53 -1.98 9.15 -15.93
N LEU A 54 -2.95 8.84 -15.06
CA LEU A 54 -4.35 8.72 -15.44
C LEU A 54 -4.93 10.05 -15.95
N SER A 55 -4.57 11.16 -15.33
CA SER A 55 -4.99 12.49 -15.77
C SER A 55 -4.45 12.80 -17.15
N TRP A 56 -3.16 12.57 -17.38
CA TRP A 56 -2.52 12.78 -18.67
C TRP A 56 -3.13 11.91 -19.77
N VAL A 57 -3.32 10.62 -19.52
CA VAL A 57 -3.93 9.67 -20.46
C VAL A 57 -5.37 10.06 -20.81
N THR A 58 -6.14 10.49 -19.81
CA THR A 58 -7.53 10.94 -20.01
C THR A 58 -7.60 12.20 -20.86
N GLN A 59 -6.68 13.14 -20.64
CA GLN A 59 -6.59 14.38 -21.43
C GLN A 59 -6.17 14.07 -22.87
N PHE A 60 -5.16 13.21 -23.07
CA PHE A 60 -4.73 12.78 -24.40
C PHE A 60 -5.87 12.13 -25.20
N ARG A 61 -6.71 11.32 -24.55
CA ARG A 61 -7.91 10.76 -25.17
C ARG A 61 -8.93 11.82 -25.54
N ALA A 62 -9.14 12.83 -24.69
CA ALA A 62 -10.08 13.92 -24.96
C ALA A 62 -9.70 14.68 -26.24
N ASP A 63 -8.40 14.87 -26.46
CA ASP A 63 -7.87 15.53 -27.68
C ASP A 63 -7.97 14.64 -28.93
N ARG A 64 -8.07 13.32 -28.74
CA ARG A 64 -8.08 12.31 -29.83
C ARG A 64 -9.16 11.25 -29.66
N PRO A 65 -10.44 11.58 -29.89
CA PRO A 65 -11.54 10.67 -29.60
C PRO A 65 -11.52 9.37 -30.44
N ALA A 66 -10.83 9.35 -31.59
CA ALA A 66 -10.66 8.16 -32.42
C ALA A 66 -9.94 7.01 -31.71
N VAL A 67 -9.19 7.28 -30.65
CA VAL A 67 -8.50 6.25 -29.84
C VAL A 67 -9.48 5.28 -29.20
N VAL A 68 -10.72 5.70 -28.97
CA VAL A 68 -11.79 4.84 -28.42
C VAL A 68 -12.11 3.63 -29.32
N LEU A 69 -11.91 3.76 -30.63
CA LEU A 69 -12.11 2.66 -31.58
C LEU A 69 -11.13 1.48 -31.34
N LEU A 70 -10.03 1.72 -30.67
CA LEU A 70 -9.04 0.70 -30.30
C LEU A 70 -9.42 -0.04 -29.00
N LEU A 71 -10.53 0.28 -28.36
CA LEU A 71 -10.98 -0.36 -27.11
C LEU A 71 -11.03 -1.90 -27.18
N PRO A 72 -11.57 -2.55 -28.25
CA PRO A 72 -11.57 -4.01 -28.34
C PRO A 72 -10.15 -4.62 -28.33
N PHE A 73 -9.22 -3.99 -29.05
CA PHE A 73 -7.83 -4.43 -29.08
C PHE A 73 -7.14 -4.25 -27.73
N GLY A 74 -7.41 -3.13 -27.07
CA GLY A 74 -6.92 -2.87 -25.70
C GLY A 74 -7.45 -3.87 -24.70
N GLY A 75 -8.73 -4.25 -24.80
CA GLY A 75 -9.33 -5.30 -23.98
C GLY A 75 -8.61 -6.64 -24.15
N LEU A 76 -8.34 -7.06 -25.40
CA LEU A 76 -7.60 -8.27 -25.70
C LEU A 76 -6.17 -8.21 -25.11
N LEU A 77 -5.50 -7.07 -25.26
CA LEU A 77 -4.16 -6.88 -24.71
C LEU A 77 -4.14 -6.98 -23.18
N ILE A 78 -5.13 -6.39 -22.50
CA ILE A 78 -5.27 -6.49 -21.05
C ILE A 78 -5.46 -7.95 -20.63
N VAL A 79 -6.37 -8.67 -21.27
CA VAL A 79 -6.62 -10.10 -21.01
C VAL A 79 -5.33 -10.90 -21.18
N PHE A 80 -4.60 -10.65 -22.25
CA PHE A 80 -3.31 -11.33 -22.51
C PHE A 80 -2.27 -11.05 -21.42
N LEU A 81 -2.16 -9.79 -20.97
CA LEU A 81 -1.28 -9.40 -19.89
C LEU A 81 -1.64 -10.11 -18.58
N TYR A 82 -2.93 -10.15 -18.25
CA TYR A 82 -3.41 -10.86 -17.04
C TYR A 82 -3.19 -12.36 -17.12
N GLN A 83 -3.35 -12.97 -18.29
CA GLN A 83 -3.08 -14.40 -18.47
C GLN A 83 -1.61 -14.76 -18.34
N LYS A 84 -0.70 -13.87 -18.79
CA LYS A 84 0.74 -14.13 -18.69
C LYS A 84 1.36 -13.80 -17.33
N ILE A 85 0.94 -12.68 -16.73
CA ILE A 85 1.61 -12.09 -15.57
C ILE A 85 0.72 -12.18 -14.32
N GLY A 86 -0.59 -12.05 -14.49
CA GLY A 86 -1.57 -11.90 -13.42
C GLY A 86 -2.36 -13.15 -13.06
N LYS A 87 -1.88 -14.36 -13.37
CA LYS A 87 -2.62 -15.63 -13.14
C LYS A 87 -3.14 -15.82 -11.71
N GLU A 88 -2.53 -15.16 -10.74
CA GLU A 88 -2.86 -15.24 -9.31
C GLU A 88 -3.56 -13.97 -8.81
N ASP A 89 -3.80 -12.99 -9.69
CA ASP A 89 -4.41 -11.72 -9.27
C ASP A 89 -5.92 -11.88 -9.08
N ARG A 90 -6.37 -11.79 -7.83
CA ARG A 90 -7.78 -11.85 -7.43
C ARG A 90 -8.40 -10.47 -7.22
N GLY A 91 -7.78 -9.42 -7.73
CA GLY A 91 -8.24 -8.05 -7.58
C GLY A 91 -8.15 -7.54 -6.13
N THR A 92 -9.01 -6.59 -5.77
CA THR A 92 -9.03 -5.97 -4.44
C THR A 92 -9.22 -6.99 -3.31
N ASN A 93 -9.90 -8.12 -3.58
CA ASN A 93 -10.07 -9.20 -2.61
C ASN A 93 -8.75 -9.84 -2.20
N GLN A 94 -7.74 -9.80 -3.07
CA GLN A 94 -6.40 -10.30 -2.74
C GLN A 94 -5.73 -9.44 -1.66
N VAL A 95 -5.85 -8.13 -1.72
CA VAL A 95 -5.32 -7.23 -0.69
C VAL A 95 -5.97 -7.54 0.66
N LEU A 96 -7.29 -7.73 0.68
CA LEU A 96 -8.02 -8.08 1.89
C LEU A 96 -7.64 -9.47 2.43
N SER A 97 -7.41 -10.46 1.55
CA SER A 97 -6.97 -11.78 1.96
C SER A 97 -5.55 -11.75 2.51
N THR A 98 -4.64 -11.01 1.88
CA THR A 98 -3.25 -10.84 2.34
C THR A 98 -3.18 -10.23 3.75
N ILE A 99 -4.05 -9.26 4.06
CA ILE A 99 -4.14 -8.68 5.41
C ILE A 99 -4.60 -9.71 6.44
N ARG A 100 -5.50 -10.64 6.04
CA ARG A 100 -6.06 -11.66 6.96
C ARG A 100 -5.18 -12.87 7.15
N SER A 101 -4.57 -13.38 6.07
CA SER A 101 -3.84 -14.66 6.06
C SER A 101 -2.33 -14.50 6.19
N GLN A 102 -1.81 -13.26 6.19
CA GLN A 102 -0.37 -12.96 6.08
C GLN A 102 0.32 -13.60 4.86
N ASP A 103 -0.48 -14.00 3.86
CA ASP A 103 0.02 -14.58 2.62
C ASP A 103 0.71 -13.54 1.74
N GLU A 104 1.62 -14.02 0.92
CA GLU A 104 2.39 -13.19 0.01
C GLU A 104 1.50 -12.63 -1.12
N GLY A 105 1.08 -11.38 -1.02
CA GLY A 105 0.50 -10.67 -2.16
C GLY A 105 1.57 -10.47 -3.24
N PRO A 106 1.35 -10.92 -4.50
CA PRO A 106 2.36 -10.80 -5.54
C PRO A 106 2.63 -9.33 -5.88
N LEU A 107 3.88 -8.88 -5.69
CA LEU A 107 4.36 -7.55 -6.11
C LEU A 107 4.12 -7.27 -7.59
N ARG A 108 4.03 -8.35 -8.39
CA ARG A 108 3.78 -8.28 -9.85
C ARG A 108 2.41 -7.69 -10.19
N SER A 109 1.47 -7.75 -9.26
CA SER A 109 0.12 -7.16 -9.45
C SER A 109 0.15 -5.64 -9.53
N ALA A 110 1.02 -4.96 -8.77
CA ALA A 110 1.08 -3.51 -8.74
C ALA A 110 1.37 -2.87 -10.12
N PRO A 111 2.45 -3.24 -10.84
CA PRO A 111 2.71 -2.69 -12.18
C PRO A 111 1.67 -3.15 -13.21
N LEU A 112 1.13 -4.36 -13.08
CA LEU A 112 0.11 -4.87 -13.99
C LEU A 112 -1.17 -4.06 -13.89
N ILE A 113 -1.65 -3.80 -12.67
CA ILE A 113 -2.85 -2.99 -12.41
C ILE A 113 -2.65 -1.56 -12.90
N PHE A 114 -1.47 -0.99 -12.67
CA PHE A 114 -1.11 0.35 -13.15
C PHE A 114 -1.26 0.43 -14.67
N ILE A 115 -0.63 -0.48 -15.41
CA ILE A 115 -0.64 -0.51 -16.87
C ILE A 115 -2.05 -0.79 -17.40
N ALA A 116 -2.74 -1.79 -16.86
CA ALA A 116 -4.09 -2.15 -17.28
C ALA A 116 -5.09 -1.01 -17.07
N THR A 117 -5.01 -0.32 -15.93
CA THR A 117 -5.89 0.81 -15.63
C THR A 117 -5.59 2.00 -16.53
N ALA A 118 -4.31 2.33 -16.75
CA ALA A 118 -3.91 3.41 -17.64
C ALA A 118 -4.37 3.13 -19.09
N LEU A 119 -4.20 1.89 -19.56
CA LEU A 119 -4.63 1.47 -20.90
C LEU A 119 -6.15 1.53 -21.03
N THR A 120 -6.90 1.09 -20.03
CA THR A 120 -8.36 1.19 -20.02
C THR A 120 -8.84 2.64 -20.13
N HIS A 121 -8.22 3.55 -19.36
CA HIS A 121 -8.58 4.97 -19.41
C HIS A 121 -8.18 5.63 -20.75
N LEU A 122 -7.04 5.23 -21.31
CA LEU A 122 -6.59 5.70 -22.62
C LEU A 122 -7.60 5.38 -23.70
N LEU A 123 -8.14 4.16 -23.68
CA LEU A 123 -9.06 3.65 -24.70
C LEU A 123 -10.52 3.99 -24.44
N GLY A 124 -10.81 4.72 -23.37
CA GLY A 124 -12.17 5.19 -23.07
C GLY A 124 -13.01 4.24 -22.22
N GLY A 125 -12.42 3.16 -21.71
CA GLY A 125 -13.08 2.29 -20.77
C GLY A 125 -13.22 2.94 -19.39
N SER A 126 -14.23 2.55 -18.63
CA SER A 126 -14.47 2.99 -17.26
C SER A 126 -13.91 1.96 -16.29
N ALA A 127 -12.69 2.16 -15.82
CA ALA A 127 -12.10 1.37 -14.74
C ALA A 127 -12.12 2.13 -13.42
N GLY A 128 -12.39 1.43 -12.32
CA GLY A 128 -12.38 2.04 -10.98
C GLY A 128 -10.98 2.45 -10.58
N ARG A 129 -10.75 3.75 -10.37
CA ARG A 129 -9.46 4.30 -9.92
C ARG A 129 -9.15 3.90 -8.49
N GLU A 130 -10.18 3.80 -7.65
CA GLU A 130 -10.08 3.50 -6.22
C GLU A 130 -9.56 2.08 -5.97
N GLY A 131 -10.13 1.08 -6.64
CA GLY A 131 -9.67 -0.30 -6.53
C GLY A 131 -8.21 -0.47 -6.95
N ALA A 132 -7.80 0.17 -8.05
CA ALA A 132 -6.42 0.14 -8.52
C ALA A 132 -5.46 0.83 -7.54
N ALA A 133 -5.85 1.97 -6.94
CA ALA A 133 -5.05 2.67 -5.95
C ALA A 133 -4.87 1.85 -4.67
N ILE A 134 -5.93 1.18 -4.17
CA ILE A 134 -5.88 0.29 -3.01
C ILE A 134 -4.94 -0.89 -3.27
N GLN A 135 -5.02 -1.52 -4.43
CA GLN A 135 -4.16 -2.64 -4.80
C GLN A 135 -2.70 -2.21 -4.94
N LEU A 136 -2.45 -1.07 -5.58
CA LEU A 136 -1.11 -0.49 -5.71
C LEU A 136 -0.50 -0.19 -4.34
N GLY A 137 -1.24 0.54 -3.51
CA GLY A 137 -0.80 0.92 -2.16
C GLY A 137 -0.60 -0.29 -1.25
N GLY A 138 -1.53 -1.25 -1.28
CA GLY A 138 -1.45 -2.48 -0.51
C GLY A 138 -0.27 -3.36 -0.90
N SER A 139 0.00 -3.53 -2.20
CA SER A 139 1.14 -4.31 -2.69
C SER A 139 2.48 -3.68 -2.29
N ILE A 140 2.62 -2.36 -2.46
CA ILE A 140 3.84 -1.64 -2.07
C ILE A 140 4.02 -1.65 -0.56
N GLY A 141 2.96 -1.36 0.21
CA GLY A 141 3.00 -1.34 1.67
C GLY A 141 3.35 -2.70 2.27
N ASN A 142 2.77 -3.77 1.75
CA ASN A 142 3.09 -5.14 2.17
C ASN A 142 4.56 -5.48 1.91
N GLN A 143 5.09 -5.12 0.76
CA GLN A 143 6.50 -5.38 0.44
C GLN A 143 7.47 -4.59 1.33
N LEU A 144 7.21 -3.31 1.54
CA LEU A 144 8.03 -2.49 2.42
C LEU A 144 7.98 -3.01 3.87
N GLY A 145 6.79 -3.39 4.35
CA GLY A 145 6.63 -3.99 5.67
C GLY A 145 7.47 -5.26 5.86
N ARG A 146 7.56 -6.09 4.82
CA ARG A 146 8.39 -7.32 4.83
C ARG A 146 9.90 -7.08 4.82
N TRP A 147 10.37 -6.01 4.20
CA TRP A 147 11.80 -5.67 4.19
C TRP A 147 12.28 -5.11 5.53
N ILE A 148 11.35 -4.67 6.36
CA ILE A 148 11.66 -4.02 7.64
C ILE A 148 11.53 -5.00 8.81
N HIS A 149 10.84 -6.13 8.62
CA HIS A 149 10.73 -7.25 9.56
C HIS A 149 11.70 -8.37 9.21
#